data_f2b98fdc606bbee07fc05f51f0fb76a9
#
_entry.id   f2b98fdc606bbee07fc05f51f0fb76a9
#
_cell.length_a   1.000
_cell.length_b   1.000
_cell.length_c   1.000
_cell.angle_alpha   90.00
_cell.angle_beta   90.00
_cell.angle_gamma   90.00
#
_symmetry.space_group_name_H-M   'P 1'
#
loop_
_entity.id
_entity.type
_entity.pdbx_description
1 polymer ?
#
loop_
_entity_poly.entity_id
_entity_poly.type
_entity_poly.pdbx_seq_one_letter_code
_entity_poly.pdbx_strand_id
1 'polypeptide(L)'
;MTPERGDTPTSEFSLGVLMLDTRFPRILGDIGNPGSFDCPVRYRRVAGASPHRVVREAARDLLAPFIEGARILEAEGARAITTSCGFLARFQDELAAAVRVPLFTSSLLLVPLVHRMLPADRAVGIMTVDASALSVEHFAGAGITPEMRVCVAGLETEREFTRVLIGDLPTLDVEAARAEHVTVARRLVAAHPEIGAIVLECTNMPPYGADIRAATGLPVFDIMTLVRMVRSAVECRSVADVSSVLRDRP
;
A
#
# COMPACT_ATOMS: atom_id res chain seq x y z
N MET A 1 2.08 35.85 36.66
CA MET A 1 2.86 35.41 35.49
C MET A 1 2.34 34.07 35.09
N THR A 2 1.43 34.05 34.13
CA THR A 2 0.91 32.81 33.47
C THR A 2 1.96 32.37 32.44
N PRO A 3 2.36 31.10 32.40
CA PRO A 3 3.25 30.63 31.35
C PRO A 3 2.51 30.67 30.03
N GLU A 4 3.05 31.38 29.05
CA GLU A 4 2.64 31.31 27.66
C GLU A 4 2.79 29.87 27.21
N ARG A 5 1.68 29.24 26.85
CA ARG A 5 1.70 27.99 26.09
C ARG A 5 2.26 28.33 24.71
N GLY A 6 3.50 27.98 24.49
CA GLY A 6 4.08 28.00 23.15
C GLY A 6 3.19 27.16 22.23
N ASP A 7 2.59 27.80 21.24
CA ASP A 7 1.97 27.17 20.10
C ASP A 7 3.06 26.33 19.41
N THR A 8 3.09 25.04 19.72
CA THR A 8 3.81 24.09 18.87
C THR A 8 3.02 24.04 17.57
N PRO A 9 3.59 24.46 16.43
CA PRO A 9 2.89 24.36 15.17
C PRO A 9 2.51 22.88 15.00
N THR A 10 1.22 22.59 14.86
CA THR A 10 0.73 21.28 14.44
C THR A 10 1.33 21.04 13.06
N SER A 11 2.46 20.33 13.02
CA SER A 11 3.13 20.06 11.75
C SER A 11 2.15 19.29 10.88
N GLU A 12 1.78 19.88 9.75
CA GLU A 12 0.91 19.30 8.75
C GLU A 12 1.41 17.90 8.40
N PHE A 13 0.49 16.92 8.25
CA PHE A 13 0.87 15.56 7.88
C PHE A 13 1.56 15.57 6.51
N SER A 14 2.71 14.90 6.44
CA SER A 14 3.45 14.67 5.20
C SER A 14 3.77 13.18 5.07
N LEU A 15 3.37 12.58 3.96
CA LEU A 15 3.68 11.19 3.64
C LEU A 15 4.99 11.09 2.88
N GLY A 16 5.90 10.24 3.33
CA GLY A 16 7.07 9.81 2.57
C GLY A 16 6.76 8.55 1.76
N VAL A 17 7.18 8.50 0.51
CA VAL A 17 7.03 7.30 -0.34
C VAL A 17 8.39 6.90 -0.90
N LEU A 18 8.87 5.73 -0.52
CA LEU A 18 10.04 5.08 -1.11
C LEU A 18 9.66 4.49 -2.46
N MET A 19 10.14 5.10 -3.53
CA MET A 19 9.80 4.75 -4.90
C MET A 19 10.78 3.77 -5.50
N LEU A 20 10.25 2.75 -6.17
CA LEU A 20 11.06 2.00 -7.13
C LEU A 20 11.53 2.90 -8.27
N ASP A 21 12.61 2.53 -8.90
CA ASP A 21 13.12 3.17 -10.11
C ASP A 21 12.34 2.67 -11.33
N THR A 22 11.28 3.41 -11.70
CA THR A 22 10.29 2.98 -12.69
C THR A 22 9.96 4.05 -13.71
N ARG A 23 9.52 3.60 -14.91
CA ARG A 23 9.10 4.44 -16.04
C ARG A 23 7.64 4.25 -16.41
N PHE A 24 6.98 3.19 -15.93
CA PHE A 24 5.59 2.94 -16.25
C PHE A 24 4.66 4.05 -15.70
N PRO A 25 3.52 4.31 -16.36
CA PRO A 25 2.61 5.38 -15.97
C PRO A 25 2.03 5.18 -14.57
N ARG A 26 2.00 6.27 -13.79
CA ARG A 26 1.36 6.34 -12.47
C ARG A 26 0.02 7.05 -12.62
N ILE A 27 -1.04 6.29 -12.80
CA ILE A 27 -2.39 6.83 -12.97
C ILE A 27 -2.99 7.32 -11.65
N LEU A 28 -4.06 8.12 -11.69
CA LEU A 28 -4.74 8.59 -10.49
C LEU A 28 -5.24 7.41 -9.65
N GLY A 29 -4.98 7.44 -8.35
CA GLY A 29 -5.22 6.34 -7.41
C GLY A 29 -3.99 5.48 -7.12
N ASP A 30 -2.97 5.50 -7.97
CA ASP A 30 -1.67 4.85 -7.73
C ASP A 30 -0.89 5.58 -6.64
N ILE A 31 -0.16 4.84 -5.79
CA ILE A 31 0.67 5.39 -4.71
C ILE A 31 1.75 6.36 -5.21
N GLY A 32 2.22 6.18 -6.44
CA GLY A 32 3.24 7.03 -7.05
C GLY A 32 2.68 8.27 -7.76
N ASN A 33 1.37 8.47 -7.80
CA ASN A 33 0.76 9.65 -8.38
C ASN A 33 0.44 10.68 -7.28
N PRO A 34 1.05 11.88 -7.30
CA PRO A 34 0.80 12.88 -6.27
C PRO A 34 -0.66 13.36 -6.22
N GLY A 35 -1.40 13.30 -7.32
CA GLY A 35 -2.83 13.62 -7.37
C GLY A 35 -3.73 12.61 -6.65
N SER A 36 -3.19 11.47 -6.20
CA SER A 36 -3.92 10.47 -5.42
C SER A 36 -4.10 10.87 -3.94
N PHE A 37 -3.49 11.97 -3.51
CA PHE A 37 -3.46 12.40 -2.12
C PHE A 37 -4.02 13.81 -1.95
N ASP A 38 -4.64 14.03 -0.81
CA ASP A 38 -5.10 15.34 -0.30
C ASP A 38 -4.16 15.89 0.80
N CYS A 39 -2.92 15.42 0.84
CA CYS A 39 -1.87 15.85 1.76
C CYS A 39 -0.53 15.94 1.03
N PRO A 40 0.46 16.69 1.57
CA PRO A 40 1.81 16.72 1.04
C PRO A 40 2.43 15.32 0.98
N VAL A 41 3.01 14.99 -0.18
CA VAL A 41 3.74 13.73 -0.39
C VAL A 41 5.16 14.00 -0.86
N ARG A 42 6.13 13.31 -0.25
CA ARG A 42 7.54 13.35 -0.60
C ARG A 42 7.94 12.02 -1.20
N TYR A 43 8.47 12.06 -2.40
CA TYR A 43 8.92 10.85 -3.11
C TYR A 43 10.43 10.74 -3.08
N ARG A 44 10.93 9.57 -2.66
CA ARG A 44 12.35 9.24 -2.73
C ARG A 44 12.56 8.02 -3.59
N ARG A 45 13.14 8.21 -4.78
CA ARG A 45 13.49 7.11 -5.68
C ARG A 45 14.73 6.39 -5.16
N VAL A 46 14.65 5.06 -5.08
CA VAL A 46 15.78 4.19 -4.74
C VAL A 46 16.39 3.68 -6.04
N ALA A 47 17.57 4.18 -6.37
CA ALA A 47 18.26 3.86 -7.62
C ALA A 47 18.53 2.35 -7.76
N GLY A 48 18.28 1.82 -8.95
CA GLY A 48 18.47 0.40 -9.27
C GLY A 48 17.41 -0.55 -8.69
N ALA A 49 16.42 -0.05 -7.95
CA ALA A 49 15.29 -0.82 -7.45
C ALA A 49 14.24 -0.97 -8.56
N SER A 50 14.54 -1.72 -9.62
CA SER A 50 13.55 -2.01 -10.67
C SER A 50 12.47 -2.98 -10.18
N PRO A 51 11.25 -2.96 -10.78
CA PRO A 51 10.20 -3.90 -10.44
C PRO A 51 10.63 -5.36 -10.57
N HIS A 52 11.33 -5.70 -11.64
CA HIS A 52 11.85 -7.05 -11.86
C HIS A 52 12.74 -7.51 -10.70
N ARG A 53 13.70 -6.68 -10.28
CA ARG A 53 14.60 -7.01 -9.17
C ARG A 53 13.85 -7.21 -7.85
N VAL A 54 12.95 -6.29 -7.52
CA VAL A 54 12.25 -6.32 -6.22
C VAL A 54 11.24 -7.46 -6.17
N VAL A 55 10.51 -7.71 -7.27
CA VAL A 55 9.46 -8.75 -7.31
C VAL A 55 10.05 -10.15 -7.49
N ARG A 56 11.03 -10.32 -8.40
CA ARG A 56 11.48 -11.66 -8.83
C ARG A 56 12.85 -12.10 -8.34
N GLU A 57 13.72 -11.15 -7.94
CA GLU A 57 15.10 -11.49 -7.56
C GLU A 57 15.37 -11.39 -6.05
N ALA A 58 14.34 -11.11 -5.25
CA ALA A 58 14.45 -10.92 -3.81
C ALA A 58 15.36 -9.78 -3.33
N ALA A 59 16.17 -9.20 -4.16
CA ALA A 59 16.99 -7.98 -4.10
C ALA A 59 17.40 -7.52 -2.67
N ARG A 60 18.00 -8.43 -1.86
CA ARG A 60 18.41 -8.14 -0.47
C ARG A 60 19.47 -7.03 -0.39
N ASP A 61 20.25 -6.84 -1.43
CA ASP A 61 21.24 -5.77 -1.58
C ASP A 61 20.59 -4.37 -1.65
N LEU A 62 19.28 -4.30 -1.97
CA LEU A 62 18.54 -3.04 -1.97
C LEU A 62 18.06 -2.61 -0.56
N LEU A 63 18.13 -3.45 0.46
CA LEU A 63 17.69 -3.10 1.81
C LEU A 63 18.41 -1.85 2.33
N ALA A 64 19.74 -1.77 2.21
CA ALA A 64 20.50 -0.62 2.69
C ALA A 64 20.12 0.69 1.96
N PRO A 65 19.99 0.74 0.62
CA PRO A 65 19.43 1.90 -0.09
C PRO A 65 18.03 2.30 0.33
N PHE A 66 17.12 1.35 0.63
CA PHE A 66 15.78 1.65 1.14
C PHE A 66 15.84 2.24 2.55
N ILE A 67 16.67 1.71 3.45
CA ILE A 67 16.90 2.26 4.79
C ILE A 67 17.41 3.70 4.71
N GLU A 68 18.38 3.97 3.86
CA GLU A 68 18.91 5.33 3.66
C GLU A 68 17.81 6.27 3.14
N GLY A 69 17.03 5.82 2.16
CA GLY A 69 15.89 6.58 1.65
C GLY A 69 14.85 6.90 2.71
N ALA A 70 14.56 5.95 3.61
CA ALA A 70 13.62 6.15 4.70
C ALA A 70 14.11 7.20 5.71
N ARG A 71 15.39 7.15 6.08
CA ARG A 71 16.01 8.13 6.98
C ARG A 71 16.02 9.54 6.39
N ILE A 72 16.26 9.65 5.07
CA ILE A 72 16.21 10.94 4.38
C ILE A 72 14.78 11.49 4.41
N LEU A 73 13.77 10.69 4.10
CA LEU A 73 12.36 11.12 4.15
C LEU A 73 11.96 11.58 5.55
N GLU A 74 12.39 10.86 6.60
CA GLU A 74 12.15 11.26 7.99
C GLU A 74 12.83 12.61 8.29
N ALA A 75 14.10 12.77 7.91
CA ALA A 75 14.84 14.02 8.10
C ALA A 75 14.22 15.21 7.33
N GLU A 76 13.60 14.95 6.19
CA GLU A 76 12.83 15.92 5.39
C GLU A 76 11.44 16.23 5.97
N GLY A 77 11.06 15.61 7.09
CA GLY A 77 9.82 15.88 7.82
C GLY A 77 8.64 15.01 7.45
N ALA A 78 8.86 13.85 6.81
CA ALA A 78 7.80 12.87 6.65
C ALA A 78 7.30 12.40 8.03
N ARG A 79 5.98 12.39 8.22
CA ARG A 79 5.31 11.97 9.46
C ARG A 79 4.87 10.49 9.42
N ALA A 80 4.86 9.91 8.25
CA ALA A 80 4.70 8.49 8.00
C ALA A 80 5.41 8.14 6.69
N ILE A 81 5.86 6.91 6.54
CA ILE A 81 6.59 6.47 5.35
C ILE A 81 5.95 5.18 4.82
N THR A 82 5.81 5.10 3.49
CA THR A 82 5.39 3.89 2.80
C THR A 82 6.26 3.61 1.58
N THR A 83 5.91 2.60 0.80
CA THR A 83 6.67 2.19 -0.38
C THR A 83 5.78 2.11 -1.62
N SER A 84 6.37 2.14 -2.79
CA SER A 84 5.67 1.95 -4.07
C SER A 84 5.67 0.49 -4.56
N CYS A 85 5.96 -0.48 -3.67
CA CYS A 85 5.94 -1.90 -4.01
C CYS A 85 5.64 -2.76 -2.78
N GLY A 86 4.53 -3.50 -2.81
CA GLY A 86 4.11 -4.32 -1.69
C GLY A 86 5.04 -5.50 -1.39
N PHE A 87 5.85 -5.94 -2.36
CA PHE A 87 6.87 -6.98 -2.15
C PHE A 87 7.97 -6.57 -1.15
N LEU A 88 8.06 -5.28 -0.80
CA LEU A 88 8.94 -4.83 0.28
C LEU A 88 8.43 -5.23 1.68
N ALA A 89 7.28 -5.88 1.78
CA ALA A 89 6.78 -6.51 3.02
C ALA A 89 7.82 -7.39 3.70
N ARG A 90 8.65 -8.07 2.94
CA ARG A 90 9.74 -8.92 3.46
C ARG A 90 10.81 -8.17 4.26
N PHE A 91 10.89 -6.86 4.10
CA PHE A 91 11.81 -5.96 4.81
C PHE A 91 11.08 -5.05 5.82
N GLN A 92 9.86 -5.39 6.20
CA GLN A 92 9.04 -4.55 7.07
C GLN A 92 9.75 -4.21 8.37
N ASP A 93 10.28 -5.22 9.05
CA ASP A 93 10.88 -5.05 10.37
C ASP A 93 12.16 -4.19 10.30
N GLU A 94 13.02 -4.46 9.34
CA GLU A 94 14.28 -3.74 9.17
C GLU A 94 14.04 -2.27 8.78
N LEU A 95 13.07 -2.01 7.91
CA LEU A 95 12.72 -0.66 7.49
C LEU A 95 12.04 0.12 8.59
N ALA A 96 11.12 -0.49 9.33
CA ALA A 96 10.45 0.14 10.47
C ALA A 96 11.43 0.44 11.60
N ALA A 97 12.40 -0.44 11.87
CA ALA A 97 13.45 -0.22 12.87
C ALA A 97 14.44 0.90 12.51
N ALA A 98 14.50 1.31 11.24
CA ALA A 98 15.45 2.31 10.75
C ALA A 98 15.02 3.76 11.01
N VAL A 99 13.75 4.02 11.31
CA VAL A 99 13.12 5.34 11.49
C VAL A 99 12.28 5.38 12.75
N ARG A 100 11.85 6.58 13.18
CA ARG A 100 11.02 6.79 14.37
C ARG A 100 9.55 7.06 14.04
N VAL A 101 9.24 7.37 12.79
CA VAL A 101 7.87 7.58 12.31
C VAL A 101 7.26 6.24 11.88
N PRO A 102 5.93 6.08 11.87
CA PRO A 102 5.30 4.89 11.32
C PRO A 102 5.78 4.61 9.90
N LEU A 103 6.27 3.38 9.67
CA LEU A 103 6.66 2.90 8.35
C LEU A 103 5.89 1.61 8.02
N PHE A 104 5.26 1.58 6.87
CA PHE A 104 4.48 0.44 6.39
C PHE A 104 4.77 0.17 4.92
N THR A 105 5.28 -1.00 4.64
CA THR A 105 5.82 -1.35 3.31
C THR A 105 4.77 -1.83 2.34
N SER A 106 3.68 -2.41 2.83
CA SER A 106 2.71 -3.15 2.00
C SER A 106 1.33 -3.15 2.63
N SER A 107 0.30 -3.19 1.79
CA SER A 107 -1.07 -3.47 2.22
C SER A 107 -1.26 -4.89 2.77
N LEU A 108 -0.31 -5.81 2.56
CA LEU A 108 -0.33 -7.12 3.24
C LEU A 108 -0.39 -7.00 4.76
N LEU A 109 0.13 -5.91 5.35
CA LEU A 109 0.00 -5.60 6.77
C LEU A 109 -1.46 -5.49 7.25
N LEU A 110 -2.40 -5.25 6.35
CA LEU A 110 -3.83 -5.25 6.68
C LEU A 110 -4.41 -6.66 6.77
N VAL A 111 -3.77 -7.69 6.19
CA VAL A 111 -4.33 -9.05 6.14
C VAL A 111 -4.62 -9.62 7.53
N PRO A 112 -3.70 -9.56 8.52
CA PRO A 112 -3.99 -10.01 9.88
C PRO A 112 -5.17 -9.29 10.53
N LEU A 113 -5.25 -7.97 10.33
CA LEU A 113 -6.33 -7.15 10.85
C LEU A 113 -7.67 -7.51 10.19
N VAL A 114 -7.71 -7.58 8.86
CA VAL A 114 -8.91 -7.95 8.08
C VAL A 114 -9.36 -9.36 8.42
N HIS A 115 -8.44 -10.32 8.53
CA HIS A 115 -8.75 -11.69 8.95
C HIS A 115 -9.46 -11.75 10.31
N ARG A 116 -9.02 -10.91 11.26
CA ARG A 116 -9.64 -10.81 12.60
C ARG A 116 -11.01 -10.11 12.59
N MET A 117 -11.31 -9.31 11.58
CA MET A 117 -12.62 -8.66 11.39
C MET A 117 -13.65 -9.59 10.75
N LEU A 118 -13.22 -10.66 10.09
CA LEU A 118 -14.11 -11.60 9.40
C LEU A 118 -14.59 -12.71 10.35
N PRO A 119 -15.78 -13.33 10.07
CA PRO A 119 -16.17 -14.58 10.71
C PRO A 119 -15.09 -15.66 10.54
N ALA A 120 -14.99 -16.58 11.50
CA ALA A 120 -13.92 -17.58 11.58
C ALA A 120 -13.88 -18.56 10.38
N ASP A 121 -15.00 -18.73 9.69
CA ASP A 121 -15.12 -19.55 8.48
C ASP A 121 -14.72 -18.83 7.19
N ARG A 122 -14.46 -17.52 7.27
CA ARG A 122 -14.09 -16.71 6.12
C ARG A 122 -12.58 -16.61 5.92
N ALA A 123 -12.18 -16.37 4.67
CA ALA A 123 -10.82 -16.16 4.23
C ALA A 123 -10.59 -14.73 3.73
N VAL A 124 -9.32 -14.30 3.68
CA VAL A 124 -8.91 -13.06 2.99
C VAL A 124 -8.40 -13.42 1.61
N GLY A 125 -8.98 -12.85 0.56
CA GLY A 125 -8.42 -12.90 -0.79
C GLY A 125 -7.27 -11.90 -0.92
N ILE A 126 -6.16 -12.32 -1.47
CA ILE A 126 -5.02 -11.44 -1.79
C ILE A 126 -4.87 -11.39 -3.29
N MET A 127 -4.90 -10.19 -3.88
CA MET A 127 -4.57 -9.98 -5.29
C MET A 127 -3.21 -9.31 -5.40
N THR A 128 -2.36 -9.85 -6.27
CA THR A 128 -0.98 -9.39 -6.49
C THR A 128 -0.63 -9.33 -7.98
N VAL A 129 0.47 -8.66 -8.31
CA VAL A 129 0.97 -8.62 -9.69
C VAL A 129 1.50 -9.97 -10.15
N ASP A 130 2.08 -10.76 -9.25
CA ASP A 130 2.65 -12.09 -9.53
C ASP A 130 2.55 -12.98 -8.29
N ALA A 131 1.59 -13.90 -8.27
CA ALA A 131 1.37 -14.78 -7.11
C ALA A 131 2.54 -15.73 -6.88
N SER A 132 3.22 -16.16 -7.96
CA SER A 132 4.36 -17.08 -7.87
C SER A 132 5.59 -16.45 -7.20
N ALA A 133 5.66 -15.11 -7.17
CA ALA A 133 6.74 -14.36 -6.54
C ALA A 133 6.50 -14.07 -5.05
N LEU A 134 5.26 -14.20 -4.55
CA LEU A 134 4.98 -14.08 -3.11
C LEU A 134 5.52 -15.29 -2.36
N SER A 135 6.40 -15.05 -1.41
CA SER A 135 7.05 -16.07 -0.59
C SER A 135 6.61 -16.00 0.87
N VAL A 136 6.98 -17.04 1.63
CA VAL A 136 6.79 -17.10 3.09
C VAL A 136 7.40 -15.86 3.80
N GLU A 137 8.51 -15.34 3.28
CA GLU A 137 9.16 -14.14 3.85
C GLU A 137 8.29 -12.89 3.73
N HIS A 138 7.54 -12.73 2.62
CA HIS A 138 6.59 -11.62 2.46
C HIS A 138 5.43 -11.73 3.44
N PHE A 139 4.89 -12.94 3.61
CA PHE A 139 3.82 -13.19 4.57
C PHE A 139 4.29 -12.99 6.01
N ALA A 140 5.45 -13.52 6.38
CA ALA A 140 6.03 -13.34 7.71
C ALA A 140 6.27 -11.86 8.04
N GLY A 141 6.89 -11.09 7.12
CA GLY A 141 7.11 -9.66 7.29
C GLY A 141 5.81 -8.85 7.42
N ALA A 142 4.72 -9.34 6.87
CA ALA A 142 3.38 -8.75 7.05
C ALA A 142 2.62 -9.29 8.28
N GLY A 143 3.21 -10.20 9.06
CA GLY A 143 2.55 -10.83 10.20
C GLY A 143 1.47 -11.84 9.83
N ILE A 144 1.46 -12.32 8.58
CA ILE A 144 0.54 -13.36 8.11
C ILE A 144 1.09 -14.72 8.51
N THR A 145 0.32 -15.46 9.32
CA THR A 145 0.73 -16.78 9.81
C THR A 145 0.05 -17.92 9.04
N PRO A 146 0.59 -19.16 9.08
CA PRO A 146 0.01 -20.29 8.37
C PRO A 146 -1.42 -20.66 8.80
N GLU A 147 -1.84 -20.24 10.01
CA GLU A 147 -3.19 -20.48 10.53
C GLU A 147 -4.23 -19.54 9.94
N MET A 148 -3.79 -18.42 9.34
CA MET A 148 -4.69 -17.47 8.69
C MET A 148 -5.17 -18.03 7.35
N ARG A 149 -6.48 -17.97 7.15
CA ARG A 149 -7.08 -18.39 5.88
C ARG A 149 -6.89 -17.31 4.84
N VAL A 150 -5.99 -17.55 3.90
CA VAL A 150 -5.70 -16.65 2.77
C VAL A 150 -5.79 -17.40 1.45
N CYS A 151 -6.36 -16.76 0.43
CA CYS A 151 -6.40 -17.24 -0.94
C CYS A 151 -5.72 -16.21 -1.83
N VAL A 152 -4.73 -16.61 -2.62
CA VAL A 152 -3.93 -15.70 -3.43
C VAL A 152 -4.24 -15.85 -4.91
N ALA A 153 -4.40 -14.74 -5.62
CA ALA A 153 -4.45 -14.70 -7.08
C ALA A 153 -3.53 -13.62 -7.62
N GLY A 154 -2.78 -13.94 -8.63
CA GLY A 154 -1.91 -13.02 -9.35
C GLY A 154 -2.46 -12.67 -10.74
N LEU A 155 -1.92 -11.58 -11.29
CA LEU A 155 -2.21 -11.13 -12.64
C LEU A 155 -1.12 -11.57 -13.64
N GLU A 156 -0.19 -12.45 -13.25
CA GLU A 156 0.94 -12.89 -14.08
C GLU A 156 0.54 -13.60 -15.37
N THR A 157 -0.67 -14.13 -15.44
CA THR A 157 -1.21 -14.77 -16.66
C THR A 157 -1.94 -13.79 -17.56
N GLU A 158 -2.20 -12.59 -17.11
CA GLU A 158 -2.86 -11.54 -17.87
C GLU A 158 -1.87 -10.80 -18.79
N ARG A 159 -2.39 -10.08 -19.80
CA ARG A 159 -1.57 -9.60 -20.92
C ARG A 159 -1.03 -8.20 -20.74
N GLU A 160 -1.69 -7.36 -19.92
CA GLU A 160 -1.38 -5.92 -19.86
C GLU A 160 -0.70 -5.54 -18.55
N PHE A 161 -1.40 -5.64 -17.41
CA PHE A 161 -0.93 -5.05 -16.16
C PHE A 161 0.45 -5.57 -15.73
N THR A 162 0.60 -6.89 -15.57
CA THR A 162 1.87 -7.48 -15.13
C THR A 162 2.99 -7.24 -16.12
N ARG A 163 2.69 -7.35 -17.43
CA ARG A 163 3.66 -7.11 -18.50
C ARG A 163 4.22 -5.67 -18.42
N VAL A 164 3.34 -4.68 -18.21
CA VAL A 164 3.74 -3.28 -18.12
C VAL A 164 4.53 -3.01 -16.86
N LEU A 165 4.07 -3.48 -15.71
CA LEU A 165 4.73 -3.17 -14.44
C LEU A 165 6.09 -3.89 -14.30
N ILE A 166 6.14 -5.19 -14.54
CA ILE A 166 7.37 -5.98 -14.40
C ILE A 166 8.37 -5.63 -15.51
N GLY A 167 7.87 -5.39 -16.73
CA GLY A 167 8.69 -4.96 -17.87
C GLY A 167 9.08 -3.48 -17.85
N ASP A 168 8.55 -2.71 -16.89
CA ASP A 168 8.77 -1.27 -16.76
C ASP A 168 8.50 -0.51 -18.06
N LEU A 169 7.36 -0.80 -18.70
CA LEU A 169 7.01 -0.24 -20.00
C LEU A 169 6.38 1.14 -19.87
N PRO A 170 6.64 2.07 -20.80
CA PRO A 170 6.21 3.46 -20.69
C PRO A 170 4.73 3.71 -21.02
N THR A 171 4.00 2.68 -21.43
CA THR A 171 2.58 2.80 -21.80
C THR A 171 1.76 1.73 -21.10
N LEU A 172 0.56 2.09 -20.66
CA LEU A 172 -0.42 1.23 -20.01
C LEU A 172 -1.79 1.45 -20.64
N ASP A 173 -2.41 0.39 -21.13
CA ASP A 173 -3.83 0.39 -21.45
C ASP A 173 -4.64 0.23 -20.17
N VAL A 174 -5.16 1.34 -19.65
CA VAL A 174 -5.87 1.39 -18.38
C VAL A 174 -7.15 0.57 -18.41
N GLU A 175 -7.86 0.54 -19.54
CA GLU A 175 -9.12 -0.21 -19.66
C GLU A 175 -8.86 -1.71 -19.77
N ALA A 176 -7.84 -2.13 -20.49
CA ALA A 176 -7.40 -3.52 -20.52
C ALA A 176 -6.97 -3.99 -19.12
N ALA A 177 -6.13 -3.20 -18.42
CA ALA A 177 -5.71 -3.49 -17.06
C ALA A 177 -6.90 -3.57 -16.09
N ARG A 178 -7.90 -2.68 -16.21
CA ARG A 178 -9.16 -2.71 -15.43
C ARG A 178 -9.91 -4.04 -15.64
N ALA A 179 -10.08 -4.43 -16.90
CA ALA A 179 -10.78 -5.67 -17.25
C ALA A 179 -10.07 -6.92 -16.71
N GLU A 180 -8.73 -6.92 -16.71
CA GLU A 180 -7.92 -7.98 -16.12
C GLU A 180 -8.14 -8.10 -14.61
N HIS A 181 -8.09 -6.99 -13.87
CA HIS A 181 -8.35 -6.96 -12.43
C HIS A 181 -9.73 -7.50 -12.07
N VAL A 182 -10.77 -7.08 -12.78
CA VAL A 182 -12.15 -7.56 -12.58
C VAL A 182 -12.25 -9.06 -12.87
N THR A 183 -11.61 -9.52 -13.95
CA THR A 183 -11.62 -10.93 -14.34
C THR A 183 -10.94 -11.81 -13.29
N VAL A 184 -9.75 -11.43 -12.83
CA VAL A 184 -9.01 -12.16 -11.80
C VAL A 184 -9.76 -12.16 -10.47
N ALA A 185 -10.34 -11.03 -10.07
CA ALA A 185 -11.12 -10.94 -8.84
C ALA A 185 -12.34 -11.87 -8.86
N ARG A 186 -13.09 -11.90 -9.97
CA ARG A 186 -14.23 -12.83 -10.14
C ARG A 186 -13.80 -14.28 -10.11
N ARG A 187 -12.69 -14.65 -10.79
CA ARG A 187 -12.14 -16.01 -10.74
C ARG A 187 -11.74 -16.42 -9.33
N LEU A 188 -11.07 -15.52 -8.61
CA LEU A 188 -10.64 -15.75 -7.23
C LEU A 188 -11.85 -16.06 -6.31
N VAL A 189 -12.88 -15.21 -6.35
CA VAL A 189 -14.08 -15.40 -5.52
C VAL A 189 -14.90 -16.61 -5.94
N ALA A 190 -14.97 -16.92 -7.23
CA ALA A 190 -15.67 -18.11 -7.72
C ALA A 190 -14.97 -19.42 -7.30
N ALA A 191 -13.62 -19.41 -7.26
CA ALA A 191 -12.82 -20.55 -6.80
C ALA A 191 -12.83 -20.71 -5.27
N HIS A 192 -13.03 -19.61 -4.54
CA HIS A 192 -12.96 -19.52 -3.10
C HIS A 192 -14.17 -18.76 -2.52
N PRO A 193 -15.37 -19.39 -2.46
CA PRO A 193 -16.59 -18.74 -1.95
C PRO A 193 -16.53 -18.33 -0.47
N GLU A 194 -15.56 -18.86 0.27
CA GLU A 194 -15.29 -18.49 1.66
C GLU A 194 -14.62 -17.12 1.80
N ILE A 195 -14.15 -16.47 0.73
CA ILE A 195 -13.54 -15.14 0.83
C ILE A 195 -14.57 -14.14 1.33
N GLY A 196 -14.21 -13.38 2.36
CA GLY A 196 -15.04 -12.34 2.97
C GLY A 196 -14.55 -10.92 2.68
N ALA A 197 -13.30 -10.76 2.25
CA ALA A 197 -12.70 -9.48 1.87
C ALA A 197 -11.49 -9.71 0.96
N ILE A 198 -11.12 -8.68 0.20
CA ILE A 198 -9.96 -8.71 -0.70
C ILE A 198 -8.93 -7.67 -0.25
N VAL A 199 -7.66 -8.03 -0.24
CA VAL A 199 -6.52 -7.13 -0.05
C VAL A 199 -5.72 -7.06 -1.36
N LEU A 200 -5.55 -5.86 -1.88
CA LEU A 200 -4.72 -5.61 -3.07
C LEU A 200 -3.27 -5.39 -2.62
N GLU A 201 -2.41 -6.39 -2.83
CA GLU A 201 -1.01 -6.34 -2.40
C GLU A 201 -0.23 -5.26 -3.15
N CYS A 202 -0.40 -5.21 -4.47
CA CYS A 202 0.34 -4.29 -5.31
C CYS A 202 -0.16 -2.85 -5.14
N THR A 203 0.77 -1.93 -4.88
CA THR A 203 0.49 -0.50 -4.64
C THR A 203 0.03 0.26 -5.89
N ASN A 204 0.02 -0.41 -7.05
CA ASN A 204 -0.46 0.10 -8.33
C ASN A 204 -1.90 -0.36 -8.65
N MET A 205 -2.50 -1.22 -7.80
CA MET A 205 -3.87 -1.74 -7.97
C MET A 205 -4.99 -0.85 -7.40
N PRO A 206 -4.76 0.09 -6.46
CA PRO A 206 -5.84 0.90 -5.90
C PRO A 206 -6.74 1.60 -6.93
N PRO A 207 -6.26 2.05 -8.11
CA PRO A 207 -7.12 2.62 -9.15
C PRO A 207 -8.29 1.71 -9.57
N TYR A 208 -8.13 0.40 -9.46
CA TYR A 208 -9.10 -0.62 -9.87
C TYR A 208 -9.95 -1.16 -8.69
N GLY A 209 -9.69 -0.71 -7.47
CA GLY A 209 -10.33 -1.22 -6.25
C GLY A 209 -11.85 -1.04 -6.24
N ALA A 210 -12.36 0.06 -6.80
CA ALA A 210 -13.81 0.30 -6.92
C ALA A 210 -14.47 -0.70 -7.89
N ASP A 211 -13.83 -1.00 -9.02
CA ASP A 211 -14.32 -1.95 -10.02
C ASP A 211 -14.31 -3.38 -9.47
N ILE A 212 -13.25 -3.76 -8.75
CA ILE A 212 -13.16 -5.06 -8.07
C ILE A 212 -14.29 -5.20 -7.05
N ARG A 213 -14.52 -4.17 -6.21
CA ARG A 213 -15.61 -4.18 -5.23
C ARG A 213 -16.98 -4.31 -5.90
N ALA A 214 -17.22 -3.55 -6.96
CA ALA A 214 -18.48 -3.63 -7.72
C ALA A 214 -18.69 -5.02 -8.35
N ALA A 215 -17.62 -5.65 -8.82
CA ALA A 215 -17.66 -6.95 -9.50
C ALA A 215 -17.82 -8.14 -8.55
N THR A 216 -17.37 -8.02 -7.29
CA THR A 216 -17.35 -9.11 -6.30
C THR A 216 -18.34 -8.93 -5.17
N GLY A 217 -18.81 -7.70 -4.92
CA GLY A 217 -19.63 -7.36 -3.75
C GLY A 217 -18.86 -7.37 -2.43
N LEU A 218 -17.55 -7.60 -2.44
CA LEU A 218 -16.73 -7.74 -1.23
C LEU A 218 -16.02 -6.43 -0.87
N PRO A 219 -15.73 -6.22 0.44
CA PRO A 219 -14.81 -5.16 0.86
C PRO A 219 -13.43 -5.32 0.22
N VAL A 220 -12.86 -4.22 -0.26
CA VAL A 220 -11.53 -4.19 -0.87
C VAL A 220 -10.65 -3.24 -0.08
N PHE A 221 -9.51 -3.75 0.37
CA PHE A 221 -8.49 -3.03 1.13
C PHE A 221 -7.21 -2.92 0.28
N ASP A 222 -6.53 -1.81 0.39
CA ASP A 222 -5.34 -1.48 -0.40
C ASP A 222 -4.37 -0.59 0.39
N ILE A 223 -3.26 -0.20 -0.24
CA ILE A 223 -2.28 0.68 0.38
C ILE A 223 -2.87 2.07 0.71
N MET A 224 -3.82 2.57 -0.07
CA MET A 224 -4.47 3.85 0.19
C MET A 224 -5.39 3.77 1.42
N THR A 225 -5.95 2.61 1.71
CA THR A 225 -6.68 2.33 2.96
C THR A 225 -5.74 2.45 4.15
N LEU A 226 -4.55 1.85 4.06
CA LEU A 226 -3.54 1.91 5.11
C LEU A 226 -3.00 3.33 5.30
N VAL A 227 -2.74 4.06 4.21
CA VAL A 227 -2.33 5.48 4.26
C VAL A 227 -3.36 6.32 5.02
N ARG A 228 -4.66 6.19 4.68
CA ARG A 228 -5.73 6.94 5.36
C ARG A 228 -5.81 6.60 6.85
N MET A 229 -5.68 5.33 7.21
CA MET A 229 -5.68 4.87 8.61
C MET A 229 -4.52 5.47 9.40
N VAL A 230 -3.30 5.40 8.87
CA VAL A 230 -2.09 5.93 9.53
C VAL A 230 -2.16 7.45 9.62
N ARG A 231 -2.59 8.12 8.55
CA ARG A 231 -2.78 9.57 8.56
C ARG A 231 -3.75 10.01 9.66
N SER A 232 -4.91 9.39 9.75
CA SER A 232 -5.88 9.69 10.82
C SER A 232 -5.31 9.57 12.22
N ALA A 233 -4.43 8.58 12.45
CA ALA A 233 -3.78 8.38 13.74
C ALA A 233 -2.69 9.44 14.02
N VAL A 234 -1.95 9.86 13.00
CA VAL A 234 -0.87 10.84 13.12
C VAL A 234 -1.38 12.29 13.20
N GLU A 235 -2.46 12.62 12.47
CA GLU A 235 -3.14 13.94 12.47
C GLU A 235 -4.14 14.09 13.62
N CYS A 236 -3.98 13.44 14.75
CA CYS A 236 -4.96 13.52 15.83
C CYS A 236 -5.36 14.97 16.12
N ARG A 237 -6.52 15.40 15.61
CA ARG A 237 -7.05 16.76 15.80
C ARG A 237 -7.58 16.90 17.22
N SER A 238 -7.29 18.02 17.88
CA SER A 238 -7.87 18.32 19.18
C SER A 238 -9.41 18.48 19.05
N VAL A 239 -10.14 18.24 20.12
CA VAL A 239 -11.61 18.47 20.15
C VAL A 239 -11.94 19.92 19.78
N ALA A 240 -11.03 20.87 20.07
CA ALA A 240 -11.17 22.28 19.71
C ALA A 240 -11.14 22.50 18.19
N ASP A 241 -10.29 21.78 17.45
CA ASP A 241 -10.18 21.88 15.99
C ASP A 241 -11.44 21.34 15.29
N VAL A 242 -12.06 20.28 15.83
CA VAL A 242 -13.30 19.72 15.30
C VAL A 242 -14.47 20.68 15.48
N SER A 243 -14.51 21.43 16.58
CA SER A 243 -15.58 22.38 16.88
C SER A 243 -15.57 23.60 15.97
N SER A 244 -14.45 23.98 15.38
CA SER A 244 -14.36 25.08 14.41
C SER A 244 -14.93 24.69 13.05
N VAL A 245 -14.65 23.48 12.59
CA VAL A 245 -15.14 22.94 11.29
C VAL A 245 -16.66 22.74 11.29
N LEU A 246 -17.26 22.46 12.46
CA LEU A 246 -18.72 22.28 12.57
C LEU A 246 -19.47 23.62 12.61
N ARG A 247 -18.81 24.75 12.91
CA ARG A 247 -19.42 26.09 12.91
C ARG A 247 -19.49 26.71 11.52
N ASP A 248 -18.66 26.27 10.58
CA ASP A 248 -18.56 26.83 9.22
C ASP A 248 -19.34 26.00 8.16
N ARG A 249 -20.19 25.08 8.59
CA ARG A 249 -21.14 24.42 7.67
C ARG A 249 -22.41 25.25 7.59
N PRO A 250 -22.77 25.73 6.36
CA PRO A 250 -23.99 26.50 6.14
C PRO A 250 -25.24 25.71 6.43
#